data_597bbc95f1b5ce59edc468c44349e86c
#
_entry.id   597bbc95f1b5ce59edc468c44349e86c
#
_cell.length_a   1.000
_cell.length_b   1.000
_cell.length_c   1.000
_cell.angle_alpha   90.00
_cell.angle_beta   90.00
_cell.angle_gamma   90.00
#
_symmetry.space_group_name_H-M   'P 1'
#
loop_
_entity.id
_entity.type
_entity.pdbx_description
1 polymer ?
#
loop_
_entity_poly.entity_id
_entity_poly.type
_entity_poly.pdbx_seq_one_letter_code
_entity_poly.pdbx_strand_id
1 'polypeptide(L)'
;MYDMSSTASSTKRADTSPSHTLVIGGGFGGIASALRMRARGHQVTLVERLDALGGRAQVFERGGFRHDAGPTVITAPFLFDELFALFGEQREDHLDFVPLDPWYRFHFHNGEKFDYRPSLEDTHNELARFNPDDTKNYDALVETSRKIFDIGFTQLADKPFTRFGAMLKQIPHLLRLRSYLTVSQLVNRHIRHPLLRQALSIHPLLVGGNPFDTTSIYALIHYLERKWGVFFCMGGTGKLVAELHRLLERRGITILLNTDVDEIQVEGRRVKAAITADGRRLSADRIVFNGDPSTLYNQMMPTHSRRWKKALPESVTKYSMGLFVLFFGTKRTYENVAHHTIWMGKRYQELLDDIFNKKILADDFSLYVHRPTATDKSFAPEGCDSFYVLCPVPNLQGNVNWDVEGPDLQRRIITALEKTIMPGLNDALSDDFYMTPEDFKKDYRSMHGAGFSISPTFTQSAWFRYHNRDPHLDNLYFAAAGAHPGAGMPGVLCSAKVVEKLVDTETIMQT
;
A
#
# COMPACT_ATOMS: atom_id res chain seq x y z
N MET A 1 -51.65 57.76 11.32
CA MET A 1 -51.74 56.29 11.52
C MET A 1 -50.77 55.70 10.59
N TYR A 2 -49.55 55.35 11.12
CA TYR A 2 -48.55 54.65 10.38
C TYR A 2 -48.50 53.21 10.93
N ASP A 3 -48.80 52.28 10.07
CA ASP A 3 -48.77 50.85 10.35
C ASP A 3 -47.34 50.38 10.17
N MET A 4 -46.72 49.88 11.26
CA MET A 4 -45.39 49.28 11.27
C MET A 4 -45.54 47.74 11.29
N SER A 5 -45.59 47.11 10.09
CA SER A 5 -45.51 45.70 9.95
C SER A 5 -44.06 45.24 10.22
N SER A 6 -43.86 44.55 11.34
CA SER A 6 -42.59 43.94 11.71
C SER A 6 -42.29 42.72 10.82
N THR A 7 -41.30 42.82 9.98
CA THR A 7 -40.71 41.69 9.27
C THR A 7 -39.82 40.89 10.27
N ALA A 8 -40.34 39.79 10.77
CA ALA A 8 -39.56 38.83 11.54
C ALA A 8 -38.54 38.15 10.62
N SER A 9 -37.27 38.51 10.73
CA SER A 9 -36.15 37.82 10.12
C SER A 9 -36.00 36.46 10.83
N SER A 10 -36.36 35.38 10.13
CA SER A 10 -36.08 34.04 10.59
C SER A 10 -34.58 33.75 10.42
N THR A 11 -33.79 34.03 11.42
CA THR A 11 -32.43 33.46 11.54
C THR A 11 -32.54 31.95 11.57
N LYS A 12 -32.20 31.27 10.46
CA LYS A 12 -31.94 29.82 10.47
C LYS A 12 -30.89 29.57 11.52
N ARG A 13 -31.25 28.93 12.64
CA ARG A 13 -30.31 28.34 13.58
C ARG A 13 -29.44 27.40 12.75
N ALA A 14 -28.12 27.62 12.75
CA ALA A 14 -27.18 26.68 12.20
C ALA A 14 -27.42 25.33 12.94
N ASP A 15 -27.65 24.30 12.17
CA ASP A 15 -27.79 22.94 12.69
C ASP A 15 -26.43 22.57 13.32
N THR A 16 -26.41 22.49 14.67
CA THR A 16 -25.21 22.23 15.46
C THR A 16 -24.89 20.74 15.55
N SER A 17 -25.59 19.90 14.80
CA SER A 17 -25.31 18.47 14.73
C SER A 17 -23.91 18.23 14.19
N PRO A 18 -23.12 17.29 14.80
CA PRO A 18 -21.81 16.96 14.27
C PRO A 18 -21.93 16.41 12.86
N SER A 19 -21.07 16.90 11.95
CA SER A 19 -21.04 16.42 10.57
C SER A 19 -20.79 14.91 10.49
N HIS A 20 -21.56 14.20 9.66
CA HIS A 20 -21.41 12.76 9.48
C HIS A 20 -20.48 12.44 8.31
N THR A 21 -19.48 11.60 8.56
CA THR A 21 -18.55 11.07 7.55
C THR A 21 -18.77 9.57 7.38
N LEU A 22 -19.03 9.13 6.15
CA LEU A 22 -19.04 7.74 5.75
C LEU A 22 -17.68 7.38 5.13
N VAL A 23 -16.99 6.39 5.70
CA VAL A 23 -15.76 5.83 5.16
C VAL A 23 -16.08 4.50 4.49
N ILE A 24 -15.75 4.35 3.20
CA ILE A 24 -16.01 3.16 2.40
C ILE A 24 -14.70 2.42 2.17
N GLY A 25 -14.58 1.24 2.79
CA GLY A 25 -13.39 0.39 2.79
C GLY A 25 -12.59 0.50 4.08
N GLY A 26 -12.34 -0.65 4.71
CA GLY A 26 -11.68 -0.81 6.01
C GLY A 26 -10.18 -1.12 5.94
N GLY A 27 -9.49 -0.81 4.84
CA GLY A 27 -8.03 -0.86 4.77
C GLY A 27 -7.36 0.22 5.62
N PHE A 28 -6.03 0.23 5.75
CA PHE A 28 -5.30 1.19 6.60
C PHE A 28 -5.63 2.66 6.30
N GLY A 29 -5.83 3.03 5.03
CA GLY A 29 -6.23 4.40 4.68
C GLY A 29 -7.63 4.76 5.16
N GLY A 30 -8.57 3.79 5.13
CA GLY A 30 -9.93 3.96 5.65
C GLY A 30 -9.95 4.04 7.17
N ILE A 31 -9.27 3.11 7.86
CA ILE A 31 -9.09 3.12 9.31
C ILE A 31 -8.50 4.46 9.79
N ALA A 32 -7.39 4.89 9.17
CA ALA A 32 -6.74 6.15 9.52
C ALA A 32 -7.65 7.37 9.25
N SER A 33 -8.41 7.37 8.15
CA SER A 33 -9.36 8.44 7.86
C SER A 33 -10.50 8.47 8.88
N ALA A 34 -11.05 7.31 9.27
CA ALA A 34 -12.10 7.21 10.26
C ALA A 34 -11.65 7.77 11.62
N LEU A 35 -10.46 7.38 12.09
CA LEU A 35 -9.87 7.90 13.34
C LEU A 35 -9.62 9.41 13.26
N ARG A 36 -9.04 9.93 12.17
CA ARG A 36 -8.78 11.36 11.99
C ARG A 36 -10.06 12.18 11.93
N MET A 37 -11.09 11.73 11.21
CA MET A 37 -12.39 12.41 11.18
C MET A 37 -13.06 12.38 12.55
N ARG A 38 -12.98 11.27 13.28
CA ARG A 38 -13.50 11.18 14.64
C ARG A 38 -12.80 12.13 15.62
N ALA A 39 -11.47 12.25 15.53
CA ALA A 39 -10.70 13.19 16.31
C ALA A 39 -11.08 14.65 16.01
N ARG A 40 -11.62 14.97 14.84
CA ARG A 40 -12.18 16.27 14.46
C ARG A 40 -13.64 16.47 14.88
N GLY A 41 -14.21 15.54 15.66
CA GLY A 41 -15.56 15.64 16.19
C GLY A 41 -16.66 15.17 15.25
N HIS A 42 -16.33 14.57 14.10
CA HIS A 42 -17.36 14.01 13.21
C HIS A 42 -18.01 12.77 13.83
N GLN A 43 -19.27 12.54 13.53
CA GLN A 43 -19.88 11.22 13.59
C GLN A 43 -19.32 10.41 12.41
N VAL A 44 -18.85 9.19 12.67
CA VAL A 44 -18.19 8.37 11.65
C VAL A 44 -18.82 6.99 11.56
N THR A 45 -19.14 6.59 10.33
CA THR A 45 -19.50 5.22 9.97
C THR A 45 -18.45 4.69 8.99
N LEU A 46 -17.87 3.53 9.30
CA LEU A 46 -16.95 2.80 8.42
C LEU A 46 -17.65 1.55 7.93
N VAL A 47 -17.68 1.36 6.61
CA VAL A 47 -18.25 0.17 5.97
C VAL A 47 -17.16 -0.64 5.29
N GLU A 48 -17.16 -1.96 5.51
CA GLU A 48 -16.24 -2.92 4.91
C GLU A 48 -17.02 -4.11 4.34
N ARG A 49 -16.67 -4.52 3.12
CA ARG A 49 -17.32 -5.62 2.42
C ARG A 49 -16.96 -7.00 2.98
N LEU A 50 -15.74 -7.13 3.53
CA LEU A 50 -15.26 -8.36 4.14
C LEU A 50 -15.78 -8.50 5.59
N ASP A 51 -15.57 -9.65 6.17
CA ASP A 51 -15.93 -9.98 7.56
C ASP A 51 -14.96 -9.38 8.59
N ALA A 52 -13.84 -8.82 8.13
CA ALA A 52 -12.83 -8.16 8.96
C ALA A 52 -12.28 -6.90 8.30
N LEU A 53 -11.81 -5.95 9.12
CA LEU A 53 -11.01 -4.80 8.65
C LEU A 53 -9.62 -5.25 8.19
N GLY A 54 -8.90 -4.34 7.54
CA GLY A 54 -7.52 -4.55 7.08
C GLY A 54 -7.37 -4.45 5.56
N GLY A 55 -8.42 -4.72 4.80
CA GLY A 55 -8.37 -4.76 3.34
C GLY A 55 -7.36 -5.83 2.87
N ARG A 56 -6.23 -5.42 2.26
CA ARG A 56 -5.15 -6.35 1.86
C ARG A 56 -4.33 -6.90 3.04
N ALA A 57 -4.54 -6.41 4.25
CA ALA A 57 -3.93 -6.89 5.49
C ALA A 57 -4.78 -7.98 6.17
N GLN A 58 -5.35 -8.89 5.39
CA GLN A 58 -6.07 -10.05 5.91
C GLN A 58 -5.12 -11.04 6.58
N VAL A 59 -5.67 -11.90 7.41
CA VAL A 59 -4.95 -13.00 8.07
C VAL A 59 -5.70 -14.30 7.80
N PHE A 60 -4.97 -15.33 7.46
CA PHE A 60 -5.52 -16.68 7.29
C PHE A 60 -4.98 -17.59 8.39
N GLU A 61 -5.87 -18.26 9.09
CA GLU A 61 -5.53 -19.30 10.07
C GLU A 61 -5.97 -20.65 9.54
N ARG A 62 -5.01 -21.55 9.32
CA ARG A 62 -5.26 -22.83 8.68
C ARG A 62 -4.25 -23.88 9.14
N GLY A 63 -4.71 -25.09 9.45
CA GLY A 63 -3.85 -26.21 9.83
C GLY A 63 -2.95 -25.95 11.06
N GLY A 64 -3.32 -25.01 11.94
CA GLY A 64 -2.49 -24.57 13.07
C GLY A 64 -1.44 -23.51 12.72
N PHE A 65 -1.40 -23.07 11.46
CA PHE A 65 -0.55 -22.00 10.98
C PHE A 65 -1.33 -20.70 10.82
N ARG A 66 -0.63 -19.60 11.00
CA ARG A 66 -1.13 -18.25 10.79
C ARG A 66 -0.35 -17.58 9.68
N HIS A 67 -1.05 -16.94 8.75
CA HIS A 67 -0.45 -16.28 7.58
C HIS A 67 -0.97 -14.85 7.47
N ASP A 68 -0.08 -13.86 7.53
CA ASP A 68 -0.39 -12.51 7.12
C ASP A 68 -0.47 -12.44 5.58
N ALA A 69 -1.57 -11.89 5.03
CA ALA A 69 -1.79 -11.86 3.58
C ALA A 69 -1.07 -10.70 2.86
N GLY A 70 -0.47 -9.81 3.59
CA GLY A 70 0.23 -8.63 3.05
C GLY A 70 0.38 -7.56 4.10
N PRO A 71 0.62 -6.35 3.77
CA PRO A 71 1.77 -5.50 4.00
C PRO A 71 2.51 -5.84 5.30
N THR A 72 3.61 -6.59 5.18
CA THR A 72 4.40 -7.11 6.30
C THR A 72 5.62 -6.24 6.65
N VAL A 73 5.97 -5.27 5.81
CA VAL A 73 7.14 -4.39 5.97
C VAL A 73 6.74 -3.05 6.56
N ILE A 74 7.09 -2.79 7.83
CA ILE A 74 6.80 -1.52 8.51
C ILE A 74 8.04 -0.63 8.48
N THR A 75 7.97 0.51 7.74
CA THR A 75 9.12 1.41 7.53
C THR A 75 8.94 2.82 8.08
N ALA A 76 7.76 3.18 8.56
CA ALA A 76 7.45 4.49 9.13
C ALA A 76 6.51 4.33 10.35
N PRO A 77 7.01 3.74 11.45
CA PRO A 77 6.18 3.39 12.62
C PRO A 77 5.46 4.60 13.23
N PHE A 78 6.07 5.78 13.20
CA PHE A 78 5.49 7.03 13.74
C PHE A 78 4.12 7.38 13.13
N LEU A 79 3.81 6.92 11.92
CA LEU A 79 2.49 7.14 11.32
C LEU A 79 1.38 6.37 12.03
N PHE A 80 1.72 5.25 12.66
CA PHE A 80 0.81 4.55 13.56
C PHE A 80 0.77 5.21 14.94
N ASP A 81 1.93 5.67 15.45
CA ASP A 81 1.99 6.41 16.73
C ASP A 81 1.06 7.61 16.70
N GLU A 82 1.04 8.36 15.57
CA GLU A 82 0.12 9.47 15.36
C GLU A 82 -1.36 9.10 15.53
N LEU A 83 -1.79 7.90 15.10
CA LEU A 83 -3.21 7.49 15.17
C LEU A 83 -3.66 7.30 16.63
N PHE A 84 -2.80 6.73 17.48
CA PHE A 84 -3.07 6.60 18.90
C PHE A 84 -2.98 7.95 19.61
N ALA A 85 -1.98 8.75 19.25
CA ALA A 85 -1.76 10.10 19.82
C ALA A 85 -2.94 11.07 19.55
N LEU A 86 -3.73 10.89 18.48
CA LEU A 86 -4.96 11.64 18.25
C LEU A 86 -5.93 11.61 19.46
N PHE A 87 -5.81 10.59 20.28
CA PHE A 87 -6.70 10.33 21.42
C PHE A 87 -5.96 10.27 22.75
N GLY A 88 -4.71 10.72 22.80
CA GLY A 88 -3.88 10.72 24.01
C GLY A 88 -3.38 9.34 24.43
N GLU A 89 -3.42 8.35 23.54
CA GLU A 89 -2.86 7.01 23.77
C GLU A 89 -1.47 6.89 23.14
N GLN A 90 -0.67 5.95 23.63
CA GLN A 90 0.62 5.58 23.04
C GLN A 90 0.51 4.24 22.33
N ARG A 91 1.05 4.13 21.12
CA ARG A 91 1.01 2.87 20.36
C ARG A 91 1.70 1.74 21.11
N GLU A 92 2.79 2.04 21.82
CA GLU A 92 3.59 1.09 22.59
C GLU A 92 2.79 0.36 23.69
N ASP A 93 1.71 0.98 24.19
CA ASP A 93 0.82 0.33 25.17
C ASP A 93 -0.04 -0.79 24.54
N HIS A 94 -0.12 -0.85 23.22
CA HIS A 94 -1.00 -1.75 22.47
C HIS A 94 -0.28 -2.67 21.49
N LEU A 95 0.84 -2.21 20.90
CA LEU A 95 1.54 -2.86 19.82
C LEU A 95 3.05 -2.81 20.04
N ASP A 96 3.69 -3.96 19.92
CA ASP A 96 5.14 -4.09 19.99
C ASP A 96 5.72 -4.17 18.56
N PHE A 97 6.54 -3.17 18.18
CA PHE A 97 7.25 -3.11 16.92
C PHE A 97 8.72 -3.43 17.16
N VAL A 98 9.17 -4.59 16.67
CA VAL A 98 10.55 -5.03 16.82
C VAL A 98 11.36 -4.72 15.55
N PRO A 99 12.58 -4.18 15.68
CA PRO A 99 13.44 -3.93 14.53
C PRO A 99 13.96 -5.25 13.95
N LEU A 100 14.08 -5.32 12.63
CA LEU A 100 14.57 -6.49 11.92
C LEU A 100 16.04 -6.34 11.56
N ASP A 101 16.80 -7.46 11.63
CA ASP A 101 18.16 -7.61 11.13
C ASP A 101 18.36 -9.03 10.58
N PRO A 102 18.68 -9.22 9.29
CA PRO A 102 18.70 -8.18 8.25
C PRO A 102 17.31 -7.61 7.95
N TRP A 103 17.26 -6.41 7.38
CA TRP A 103 16.01 -5.88 6.82
C TRP A 103 15.50 -6.75 5.69
N TYR A 104 16.43 -7.09 4.74
CA TYR A 104 16.17 -7.98 3.62
C TYR A 104 17.41 -8.85 3.37
N ARG A 105 17.20 -10.15 3.14
CA ARG A 105 18.19 -11.05 2.58
C ARG A 105 17.91 -11.25 1.10
N PHE A 106 18.83 -10.85 0.24
CA PHE A 106 18.78 -11.17 -1.19
C PHE A 106 19.49 -12.48 -1.44
N HIS A 107 18.83 -13.35 -2.17
CA HIS A 107 19.38 -14.61 -2.64
C HIS A 107 19.39 -14.60 -4.17
N PHE A 108 20.56 -14.52 -4.78
CA PHE A 108 20.69 -14.40 -6.22
C PHE A 108 20.72 -15.77 -6.91
N HIS A 109 20.40 -15.78 -8.22
CA HIS A 109 20.35 -17.00 -9.04
C HIS A 109 21.66 -17.78 -9.09
N ASN A 110 22.80 -17.15 -8.82
CA ASN A 110 24.13 -17.78 -8.79
C ASN A 110 24.53 -18.31 -7.39
N GLY A 111 23.63 -18.25 -6.41
CA GLY A 111 23.85 -18.70 -5.03
C GLY A 111 24.47 -17.66 -4.10
N GLU A 112 24.89 -16.49 -4.61
CA GLU A 112 25.37 -15.40 -3.77
C GLU A 112 24.25 -14.81 -2.94
N LYS A 113 24.58 -14.25 -1.76
CA LYS A 113 23.65 -13.61 -0.83
C LYS A 113 24.14 -12.21 -0.50
N PHE A 114 23.19 -11.28 -0.35
CA PHE A 114 23.43 -9.93 0.14
C PHE A 114 22.44 -9.62 1.26
N ASP A 115 22.94 -9.36 2.46
CA ASP A 115 22.13 -8.94 3.59
C ASP A 115 22.10 -7.42 3.69
N TYR A 116 20.95 -6.82 3.45
CA TYR A 116 20.73 -5.39 3.64
C TYR A 116 20.35 -5.16 5.10
N ARG A 117 21.23 -4.45 5.86
CA ARG A 117 21.21 -4.43 7.32
C ARG A 117 20.96 -3.04 7.90
N PRO A 118 20.45 -2.94 9.16
CA PRO A 118 20.29 -1.67 9.88
C PRO A 118 21.63 -0.95 10.10
N SER A 119 22.67 -1.67 10.51
CA SER A 119 24.01 -1.10 10.66
C SER A 119 24.58 -0.67 9.30
N LEU A 120 25.08 0.58 9.22
CA LEU A 120 25.74 1.09 8.02
C LEU A 120 27.07 0.37 7.79
N GLU A 121 27.80 0.07 8.86
CA GLU A 121 29.06 -0.66 8.81
C GLU A 121 28.85 -2.08 8.27
N ASP A 122 27.85 -2.81 8.77
CA ASP A 122 27.55 -4.17 8.28
C ASP A 122 27.09 -4.12 6.82
N THR A 123 26.32 -3.11 6.43
CA THR A 123 25.92 -2.93 5.02
C THR A 123 27.14 -2.63 4.14
N HIS A 124 28.10 -1.82 4.60
CA HIS A 124 29.36 -1.57 3.88
C HIS A 124 30.18 -2.83 3.74
N ASN A 125 30.27 -3.67 4.79
CA ASN A 125 30.95 -4.95 4.75
C ASN A 125 30.33 -5.89 3.70
N GLU A 126 28.99 -5.96 3.66
CA GLU A 126 28.26 -6.73 2.65
C GLU A 126 28.51 -6.20 1.22
N LEU A 127 28.47 -4.87 1.00
CA LEU A 127 28.73 -4.25 -0.30
C LEU A 127 30.17 -4.50 -0.76
N ALA A 128 31.15 -4.40 0.15
CA ALA A 128 32.56 -4.58 -0.16
C ALA A 128 32.89 -6.00 -0.64
N ARG A 129 32.12 -7.01 -0.22
CA ARG A 129 32.25 -8.40 -0.72
C ARG A 129 32.00 -8.50 -2.22
N PHE A 130 31.13 -7.67 -2.76
CA PHE A 130 30.80 -7.64 -4.19
C PHE A 130 31.69 -6.64 -4.95
N ASN A 131 31.84 -5.44 -4.41
CA ASN A 131 32.70 -4.41 -4.99
C ASN A 131 33.06 -3.36 -3.93
N PRO A 132 34.33 -3.24 -3.53
CA PRO A 132 34.76 -2.27 -2.53
C PRO A 132 34.42 -0.80 -2.86
N ASP A 133 34.42 -0.40 -4.15
CA ASP A 133 34.07 0.93 -4.56
C ASP A 133 32.59 1.25 -4.29
N ASP A 134 31.72 0.25 -4.26
CA ASP A 134 30.28 0.44 -4.09
C ASP A 134 29.89 0.83 -2.66
N THR A 135 30.80 0.74 -1.68
CA THR A 135 30.56 1.29 -0.34
C THR A 135 30.37 2.81 -0.38
N LYS A 136 31.34 3.56 -0.96
CA LYS A 136 31.24 5.01 -1.12
C LYS A 136 30.12 5.41 -2.07
N ASN A 137 29.90 4.62 -3.11
CA ASN A 137 28.84 4.85 -4.09
C ASN A 137 27.47 4.70 -3.43
N TYR A 138 27.31 3.77 -2.50
CA TYR A 138 26.08 3.58 -1.72
C TYR A 138 25.81 4.78 -0.82
N ASP A 139 26.80 5.34 -0.13
CA ASP A 139 26.64 6.57 0.66
C ASP A 139 26.14 7.73 -0.19
N ALA A 140 26.68 7.86 -1.42
CA ALA A 140 26.23 8.86 -2.37
C ALA A 140 24.79 8.61 -2.87
N LEU A 141 24.38 7.35 -3.00
CA LEU A 141 23.00 6.97 -3.31
C LEU A 141 22.06 7.34 -2.15
N VAL A 142 22.42 7.02 -0.90
CA VAL A 142 21.64 7.35 0.30
C VAL A 142 21.52 8.88 0.46
N GLU A 143 22.58 9.65 0.22
CA GLU A 143 22.52 11.11 0.27
C GLU A 143 21.62 11.69 -0.84
N THR A 144 21.65 11.09 -2.04
CA THR A 144 20.71 11.46 -3.11
C THR A 144 19.28 11.15 -2.72
N SER A 145 19.06 9.98 -2.13
CA SER A 145 17.76 9.52 -1.60
C SER A 145 17.26 10.46 -0.50
N ARG A 146 18.14 10.93 0.40
CA ARG A 146 17.80 11.91 1.45
C ARG A 146 17.26 13.21 0.85
N LYS A 147 17.90 13.75 -0.16
CA LYS A 147 17.43 14.97 -0.85
C LYS A 147 16.06 14.79 -1.51
N ILE A 148 15.82 13.60 -2.09
CA ILE A 148 14.52 13.27 -2.66
C ILE A 148 13.48 13.12 -1.54
N PHE A 149 13.83 12.47 -0.43
CA PHE A 149 12.98 12.29 0.73
C PHE A 149 12.55 13.63 1.36
N ASP A 150 13.47 14.57 1.55
CA ASP A 150 13.19 15.87 2.13
C ASP A 150 12.12 16.65 1.34
N ILE A 151 12.07 16.46 0.02
CA ILE A 151 11.05 17.08 -0.84
C ILE A 151 9.84 16.16 -1.00
N GLY A 152 10.03 14.91 -1.39
CA GLY A 152 8.95 13.99 -1.75
C GLY A 152 8.10 13.56 -0.57
N PHE A 153 8.73 13.21 0.55
CA PHE A 153 8.05 12.73 1.74
C PHE A 153 7.76 13.88 2.72
N THR A 154 8.77 14.64 3.14
CA THR A 154 8.61 15.64 4.19
C THR A 154 7.77 16.85 3.74
N GLN A 155 7.89 17.26 2.48
CA GLN A 155 7.20 18.47 2.00
C GLN A 155 5.92 18.18 1.23
N LEU A 156 5.79 17.02 0.58
CA LEU A 156 4.70 16.77 -0.38
C LEU A 156 3.78 15.61 -0.01
N ALA A 157 4.24 14.58 0.73
CA ALA A 157 3.45 13.37 0.93
C ALA A 157 2.14 13.58 1.69
N ASP A 158 2.10 14.55 2.60
CA ASP A 158 0.93 14.88 3.41
C ASP A 158 0.26 16.22 3.03
N LYS A 159 0.59 16.77 1.84
CA LYS A 159 -0.01 18.03 1.35
C LYS A 159 -0.98 17.79 0.20
N PRO A 160 -2.16 18.43 0.24
CA PRO A 160 -3.10 18.31 -0.85
C PRO A 160 -2.62 19.05 -2.11
N PHE A 161 -2.73 18.41 -3.25
CA PHE A 161 -2.57 19.06 -4.55
C PHE A 161 -3.87 19.75 -4.98
N THR A 162 -4.09 20.98 -4.51
CA THR A 162 -5.33 21.72 -4.79
C THR A 162 -5.24 22.64 -6.01
N ARG A 163 -4.03 23.08 -6.40
CA ARG A 163 -3.81 24.01 -7.51
C ARG A 163 -2.62 23.59 -8.37
N PHE A 164 -2.80 23.63 -9.69
CA PHE A 164 -1.74 23.32 -10.66
C PHE A 164 -0.50 24.22 -10.49
N GLY A 165 -0.69 25.49 -10.13
CA GLY A 165 0.41 26.41 -9.86
C GLY A 165 1.34 25.96 -8.70
N ALA A 166 0.83 25.19 -7.73
CA ALA A 166 1.68 24.64 -6.68
C ALA A 166 2.63 23.57 -7.23
N MET A 167 2.20 22.78 -8.23
CA MET A 167 3.04 21.83 -8.92
C MET A 167 4.12 22.53 -9.78
N LEU A 168 3.76 23.59 -10.50
CA LEU A 168 4.74 24.33 -11.32
C LEU A 168 5.93 24.84 -10.50
N LYS A 169 5.68 25.23 -9.24
CA LYS A 169 6.74 25.64 -8.30
C LYS A 169 7.70 24.50 -7.93
N GLN A 170 7.26 23.24 -8.06
CA GLN A 170 8.09 22.07 -7.75
C GLN A 170 8.92 21.60 -8.94
N ILE A 171 8.61 22.02 -10.17
CA ILE A 171 9.34 21.58 -11.38
C ILE A 171 10.86 21.80 -11.27
N PRO A 172 11.40 22.97 -10.83
CA PRO A 172 12.83 23.16 -10.69
C PRO A 172 13.48 22.16 -9.71
N HIS A 173 12.77 21.85 -8.60
CA HIS A 173 13.22 20.86 -7.62
C HIS A 173 13.23 19.46 -8.20
N LEU A 174 12.17 19.06 -8.91
CA LEU A 174 12.05 17.75 -9.57
C LEU A 174 13.14 17.57 -10.65
N LEU A 175 13.44 18.60 -11.41
CA LEU A 175 14.53 18.59 -12.40
C LEU A 175 15.90 18.47 -11.73
N ARG A 176 16.15 19.24 -10.66
CA ARG A 176 17.41 19.16 -9.89
C ARG A 176 17.61 17.79 -9.26
N LEU A 177 16.55 17.15 -8.78
CA LEU A 177 16.56 15.79 -8.23
C LEU A 177 16.56 14.70 -9.31
N ARG A 178 16.53 15.10 -10.60
CA ARG A 178 16.48 14.18 -11.74
C ARG A 178 15.29 13.20 -11.68
N SER A 179 14.13 13.66 -11.20
CA SER A 179 12.93 12.85 -11.03
C SER A 179 12.37 12.30 -12.34
N TYR A 180 12.88 12.74 -13.48
CA TYR A 180 12.62 12.19 -14.82
C TYR A 180 13.33 10.86 -15.09
N LEU A 181 14.35 10.52 -14.28
CA LEU A 181 14.99 9.20 -14.35
C LEU A 181 14.09 8.14 -13.74
N THR A 182 14.36 6.88 -14.09
CA THR A 182 13.80 5.73 -13.36
C THR A 182 14.65 5.41 -12.12
N VAL A 183 14.08 4.63 -11.18
CA VAL A 183 14.83 4.16 -10.00
C VAL A 183 16.05 3.36 -10.44
N SER A 184 15.89 2.43 -11.40
CA SER A 184 16.99 1.64 -11.94
C SER A 184 18.07 2.52 -12.55
N GLN A 185 17.70 3.54 -13.32
CA GLN A 185 18.68 4.49 -13.90
C GLN A 185 19.42 5.29 -12.82
N LEU A 186 18.74 5.68 -11.74
CA LEU A 186 19.36 6.38 -10.62
C LEU A 186 20.36 5.48 -9.89
N VAL A 187 19.95 4.26 -9.54
CA VAL A 187 20.81 3.26 -8.87
C VAL A 187 22.05 2.94 -9.74
N ASN A 188 21.85 2.72 -11.04
CA ASN A 188 22.94 2.41 -11.98
C ASN A 188 24.00 3.53 -12.14
N ARG A 189 23.65 4.77 -11.78
CA ARG A 189 24.60 5.89 -11.76
C ARG A 189 25.53 5.87 -10.57
N HIS A 190 25.10 5.24 -9.49
CA HIS A 190 25.89 5.13 -8.27
C HIS A 190 26.56 3.77 -8.15
N ILE A 191 25.81 2.71 -8.27
CA ILE A 191 26.26 1.34 -8.01
C ILE A 191 26.84 0.70 -9.28
N ARG A 192 27.96 -0.02 -9.14
CA ARG A 192 28.69 -0.65 -10.26
C ARG A 192 28.39 -2.13 -10.40
N HIS A 193 28.33 -2.86 -9.28
CA HIS A 193 28.14 -4.30 -9.32
C HIS A 193 26.72 -4.69 -9.78
N PRO A 194 26.56 -5.60 -10.79
CA PRO A 194 25.25 -5.89 -11.38
C PRO A 194 24.23 -6.44 -10.40
N LEU A 195 24.60 -7.33 -9.49
CA LEU A 195 23.68 -7.91 -8.50
C LEU A 195 23.25 -6.87 -7.47
N LEU A 196 24.18 -5.98 -7.04
CA LEU A 196 23.83 -4.88 -6.14
C LEU A 196 22.87 -3.86 -6.80
N ARG A 197 23.00 -3.62 -8.12
CA ARG A 197 22.04 -2.82 -8.88
C ARG A 197 20.64 -3.42 -8.83
N GLN A 198 20.51 -4.73 -8.97
CA GLN A 198 19.23 -5.43 -8.84
C GLN A 198 18.67 -5.26 -7.43
N ALA A 199 19.45 -5.60 -6.39
CA ALA A 199 19.02 -5.52 -5.00
C ALA A 199 18.59 -4.10 -4.59
N LEU A 200 19.40 -3.08 -4.94
CA LEU A 200 19.14 -1.69 -4.54
C LEU A 200 18.11 -0.97 -5.45
N SER A 201 17.65 -1.59 -6.53
CA SER A 201 16.56 -1.03 -7.37
C SER A 201 15.18 -1.64 -7.09
N ILE A 202 15.06 -2.61 -6.18
CA ILE A 202 13.81 -3.38 -5.97
C ILE A 202 12.67 -2.58 -5.35
N HIS A 203 12.94 -1.52 -4.60
CA HIS A 203 11.96 -0.81 -3.77
C HIS A 203 10.64 -0.43 -4.47
N PRO A 204 10.63 -0.03 -5.77
CA PRO A 204 9.37 0.20 -6.49
C PRO A 204 8.42 -0.99 -6.48
N LEU A 205 8.93 -2.24 -6.48
CA LEU A 205 8.09 -3.44 -6.45
C LEU A 205 7.26 -3.52 -5.16
N LEU A 206 7.76 -2.98 -4.05
CA LEU A 206 7.04 -2.92 -2.77
C LEU A 206 5.79 -2.01 -2.82
N VAL A 207 5.68 -1.18 -3.84
CA VAL A 207 4.57 -0.23 -4.05
C VAL A 207 3.93 -0.36 -5.45
N GLY A 208 4.14 -1.49 -6.12
CA GLY A 208 3.50 -1.85 -7.38
C GLY A 208 4.13 -1.23 -8.63
N GLY A 209 5.39 -0.82 -8.56
CA GLY A 209 6.12 -0.22 -9.66
C GLY A 209 7.21 -1.10 -10.25
N ASN A 210 7.39 -1.02 -11.57
CA ASN A 210 8.55 -1.58 -12.25
C ASN A 210 9.75 -0.63 -12.06
N PRO A 211 10.90 -1.05 -11.51
CA PRO A 211 12.08 -0.20 -11.32
C PRO A 211 12.58 0.49 -12.58
N PHE A 212 12.30 -0.08 -13.75
CA PHE A 212 12.71 0.44 -15.05
C PHE A 212 11.75 1.49 -15.63
N ASP A 213 10.53 1.64 -15.05
CA ASP A 213 9.51 2.61 -15.47
C ASP A 213 9.12 3.58 -14.34
N THR A 214 9.39 3.21 -13.08
CA THR A 214 9.04 4.02 -11.91
C THR A 214 9.99 5.20 -11.76
N THR A 215 9.43 6.40 -11.58
CA THR A 215 10.22 7.63 -11.35
C THR A 215 11.16 7.49 -10.16
N SER A 216 12.37 8.06 -10.28
CA SER A 216 13.40 8.04 -9.23
C SER A 216 12.97 8.70 -7.91
N ILE A 217 11.82 9.37 -7.86
CA ILE A 217 11.24 9.87 -6.60
C ILE A 217 11.09 8.72 -5.59
N TYR A 218 10.77 7.51 -6.04
CA TYR A 218 10.61 6.34 -5.16
C TYR A 218 11.93 5.81 -4.58
N ALA A 219 13.08 6.30 -5.04
CA ALA A 219 14.35 6.05 -4.36
C ALA A 219 14.43 6.68 -2.95
N LEU A 220 13.48 7.57 -2.59
CA LEU A 220 13.31 8.08 -1.22
C LEU A 220 13.20 6.97 -0.19
N ILE A 221 12.73 5.77 -0.58
CA ILE A 221 12.54 4.62 0.30
C ILE A 221 13.87 4.19 0.93
N HIS A 222 15.00 4.25 0.21
CA HIS A 222 16.33 3.96 0.79
C HIS A 222 16.62 4.82 2.03
N TYR A 223 16.35 6.13 1.94
CA TYR A 223 16.58 7.01 3.10
C TYR A 223 15.53 6.83 4.17
N LEU A 224 14.28 6.55 3.79
CA LEU A 224 13.20 6.28 4.72
C LEU A 224 13.54 5.09 5.63
N GLU A 225 14.03 3.97 5.04
CA GLU A 225 14.48 2.79 5.78
C GLU A 225 15.72 3.10 6.62
N ARG A 226 16.70 3.83 6.11
CA ARG A 226 17.89 4.26 6.89
C ARG A 226 17.53 5.15 8.07
N LYS A 227 16.52 6.00 7.92
CA LYS A 227 16.11 6.95 8.95
C LYS A 227 15.33 6.31 10.10
N TRP A 228 14.42 5.39 9.79
CA TRP A 228 13.50 4.82 10.77
C TRP A 228 13.67 3.31 10.97
N GLY A 229 14.31 2.61 10.05
CA GLY A 229 14.45 1.16 10.09
C GLY A 229 13.31 0.42 9.42
N VAL A 230 13.40 -0.90 9.47
CA VAL A 230 12.37 -1.85 9.05
C VAL A 230 11.96 -2.66 10.28
N PHE A 231 10.66 -2.71 10.55
CA PHE A 231 10.08 -3.32 11.73
C PHE A 231 9.08 -4.40 11.38
N PHE A 232 8.89 -5.30 12.33
CA PHE A 232 7.80 -6.26 12.37
C PHE A 232 6.93 -5.97 13.60
N CYS A 233 5.60 -6.06 13.43
CA CYS A 233 4.67 -6.00 14.55
C CYS A 233 4.55 -7.39 15.17
N MET A 234 4.84 -7.56 16.45
CA MET A 234 4.63 -8.83 17.15
C MET A 234 3.15 -9.22 17.11
N GLY A 235 2.88 -10.46 16.72
CA GLY A 235 1.53 -10.91 16.38
C GLY A 235 1.09 -10.58 14.95
N GLY A 236 1.99 -9.99 14.12
CA GLY A 236 1.81 -9.72 12.70
C GLY A 236 0.87 -8.57 12.36
N THR A 237 0.60 -8.46 11.08
CA THR A 237 -0.32 -7.45 10.53
C THR A 237 -1.74 -7.59 11.09
N GLY A 238 -2.15 -8.83 11.40
CA GLY A 238 -3.44 -9.10 12.03
C GLY A 238 -3.59 -8.47 13.41
N LYS A 239 -2.54 -8.53 14.24
CA LYS A 239 -2.54 -7.85 15.56
C LYS A 239 -2.63 -6.34 15.39
N LEU A 240 -1.89 -5.78 14.43
CA LEU A 240 -1.95 -4.36 14.11
C LEU A 240 -3.37 -3.93 13.71
N VAL A 241 -4.03 -4.66 12.82
CA VAL A 241 -5.41 -4.38 12.40
C VAL A 241 -6.39 -4.53 13.58
N ALA A 242 -6.24 -5.57 14.40
CA ALA A 242 -7.11 -5.82 15.55
C ALA A 242 -7.03 -4.68 16.58
N GLU A 243 -5.84 -4.15 16.89
CA GLU A 243 -5.70 -3.03 17.83
C GLU A 243 -6.25 -1.72 17.26
N LEU A 244 -6.08 -1.47 15.97
CA LEU A 244 -6.71 -0.32 15.32
C LEU A 244 -8.25 -0.47 15.28
N HIS A 245 -8.78 -1.68 15.07
CA HIS A 245 -10.22 -1.95 15.18
C HIS A 245 -10.73 -1.63 16.58
N ARG A 246 -10.07 -2.12 17.62
CA ARG A 246 -10.42 -1.80 19.02
C ARG A 246 -10.36 -0.30 19.30
N LEU A 247 -9.38 0.41 18.71
CA LEU A 247 -9.31 1.86 18.83
C LEU A 247 -10.51 2.55 18.19
N LEU A 248 -10.95 2.11 17.00
CA LEU A 248 -12.17 2.62 16.35
C LEU A 248 -13.41 2.43 17.25
N GLU A 249 -13.59 1.23 17.82
CA GLU A 249 -14.70 0.91 18.71
C GLU A 249 -14.69 1.77 19.99
N ARG A 250 -13.53 1.87 20.66
CA ARG A 250 -13.37 2.71 21.88
C ARG A 250 -13.68 4.18 21.61
N ARG A 251 -13.53 4.65 20.36
CA ARG A 251 -13.84 6.03 19.96
C ARG A 251 -15.26 6.22 19.44
N GLY A 252 -16.10 5.17 19.51
CA GLY A 252 -17.51 5.24 19.13
C GLY A 252 -17.73 5.40 17.63
N ILE A 253 -16.83 4.84 16.81
CA ILE A 253 -17.01 4.78 15.35
C ILE A 253 -17.91 3.56 15.06
N THR A 254 -18.96 3.78 14.28
CA THR A 254 -19.83 2.71 13.82
C THR A 254 -19.14 1.91 12.72
N ILE A 255 -18.99 0.60 12.91
CA ILE A 255 -18.34 -0.30 11.95
C ILE A 255 -19.39 -1.26 11.41
N LEU A 256 -19.52 -1.33 10.07
CA LEU A 256 -20.41 -2.22 9.36
C LEU A 256 -19.59 -3.17 8.49
N LEU A 257 -19.30 -4.34 9.00
CA LEU A 257 -18.67 -5.43 8.27
C LEU A 257 -19.68 -6.14 7.36
N ASN A 258 -19.22 -7.00 6.44
CA ASN A 258 -20.05 -7.70 5.46
C ASN A 258 -21.02 -6.75 4.73
N THR A 259 -20.58 -5.51 4.49
CA THR A 259 -21.38 -4.45 3.90
C THR A 259 -20.72 -3.95 2.62
N ASP A 260 -21.12 -4.55 1.51
CA ASP A 260 -20.58 -4.24 0.19
C ASP A 260 -21.30 -3.04 -0.43
N VAL A 261 -20.59 -1.98 -0.77
CA VAL A 261 -21.12 -0.80 -1.45
C VAL A 261 -20.98 -0.99 -2.95
N ASP A 262 -22.11 -0.97 -3.65
CA ASP A 262 -22.17 -1.24 -5.09
C ASP A 262 -22.29 0.01 -5.94
N GLU A 263 -22.99 1.03 -5.45
CA GLU A 263 -23.26 2.24 -6.21
C GLU A 263 -23.07 3.51 -5.36
N ILE A 264 -22.56 4.55 -5.99
CA ILE A 264 -22.50 5.91 -5.45
C ILE A 264 -23.53 6.78 -6.16
N GLN A 265 -24.57 7.20 -5.43
CA GLN A 265 -25.60 8.08 -5.96
C GLN A 265 -25.16 9.53 -5.90
N VAL A 266 -25.20 10.19 -7.05
CA VAL A 266 -24.77 11.58 -7.22
C VAL A 266 -25.96 12.45 -7.66
N GLU A 267 -26.10 13.61 -7.02
CA GLU A 267 -27.04 14.66 -7.41
C GLU A 267 -26.32 16.02 -7.45
N GLY A 268 -26.33 16.64 -8.62
CA GLY A 268 -25.55 17.87 -8.85
C GLY A 268 -24.05 17.62 -8.62
N ARG A 269 -23.46 18.41 -7.73
CA ARG A 269 -22.03 18.30 -7.35
C ARG A 269 -21.80 17.55 -6.03
N ARG A 270 -22.75 16.75 -5.57
CA ARG A 270 -22.61 16.05 -4.28
C ARG A 270 -22.98 14.57 -4.40
N VAL A 271 -22.24 13.74 -3.70
CA VAL A 271 -22.67 12.38 -3.38
C VAL A 271 -23.81 12.50 -2.37
N LYS A 272 -24.93 11.84 -2.64
CA LYS A 272 -26.12 11.80 -1.78
C LYS A 272 -26.18 10.57 -0.90
N ALA A 273 -25.70 9.45 -1.44
CA ALA A 273 -25.66 8.19 -0.70
C ALA A 273 -24.69 7.19 -1.35
N ALA A 274 -24.25 6.24 -0.55
CA ALA A 274 -23.73 4.97 -1.00
C ALA A 274 -24.83 3.93 -0.90
N ILE A 275 -25.02 3.11 -1.95
CA ILE A 275 -25.99 2.03 -1.99
C ILE A 275 -25.22 0.73 -1.84
N THR A 276 -25.64 -0.06 -0.88
CA THR A 276 -25.06 -1.40 -0.61
C THR A 276 -25.68 -2.45 -1.54
N ALA A 277 -25.00 -3.56 -1.73
CA ALA A 277 -25.47 -4.67 -2.57
C ALA A 277 -26.82 -5.26 -2.09
N ASP A 278 -27.13 -5.15 -0.80
CA ASP A 278 -28.43 -5.53 -0.21
C ASP A 278 -29.49 -4.41 -0.27
N GLY A 279 -29.21 -3.32 -0.97
CA GLY A 279 -30.14 -2.21 -1.24
C GLY A 279 -30.26 -1.17 -0.13
N ARG A 280 -29.49 -1.25 0.96
CA ARG A 280 -29.49 -0.21 2.00
C ARG A 280 -28.89 1.09 1.45
N ARG A 281 -29.47 2.20 1.89
CA ARG A 281 -29.03 3.55 1.54
C ARG A 281 -28.26 4.20 2.70
N LEU A 282 -26.99 4.45 2.52
CA LEU A 282 -26.10 5.06 3.52
C LEU A 282 -25.81 6.52 3.09
N SER A 283 -26.38 7.47 3.83
CA SER A 283 -26.21 8.91 3.55
C SER A 283 -25.24 9.52 4.56
N ALA A 284 -24.43 10.47 4.10
CA ALA A 284 -23.51 11.24 4.94
C ALA A 284 -23.21 12.61 4.30
N ASP A 285 -22.71 13.54 5.11
CA ASP A 285 -22.28 14.86 4.63
C ASP A 285 -21.01 14.75 3.78
N ARG A 286 -20.12 13.81 4.12
CA ARG A 286 -18.84 13.53 3.46
C ARG A 286 -18.65 12.04 3.25
N ILE A 287 -18.01 11.70 2.13
CA ILE A 287 -17.63 10.33 1.79
C ILE A 287 -16.12 10.27 1.64
N VAL A 288 -15.48 9.37 2.37
CA VAL A 288 -14.07 9.00 2.18
C VAL A 288 -14.00 7.61 1.59
N PHE A 289 -13.48 7.50 0.37
CA PHE A 289 -13.36 6.23 -0.34
C PHE A 289 -11.94 5.67 -0.20
N ASN A 290 -11.82 4.47 0.36
CA ASN A 290 -10.54 3.75 0.54
C ASN A 290 -10.34 2.61 -0.46
N GLY A 291 -11.30 2.31 -1.31
CA GLY A 291 -11.15 1.35 -2.41
C GLY A 291 -10.29 1.90 -3.56
N ASP A 292 -10.20 1.14 -4.64
CA ASP A 292 -9.49 1.60 -5.85
C ASP A 292 -10.28 2.72 -6.55
N PRO A 293 -9.71 3.95 -6.73
CA PRO A 293 -10.39 5.02 -7.45
C PRO A 293 -10.81 4.64 -8.87
N SER A 294 -10.03 3.77 -9.55
CA SER A 294 -10.39 3.28 -10.88
C SER A 294 -11.68 2.45 -10.83
N THR A 295 -11.85 1.63 -9.82
CA THR A 295 -13.08 0.85 -9.61
C THR A 295 -14.27 1.76 -9.33
N LEU A 296 -14.10 2.76 -8.44
CA LEU A 296 -15.16 3.71 -8.16
C LEU A 296 -15.67 4.38 -9.45
N TYR A 297 -14.77 4.97 -10.22
CA TYR A 297 -15.16 5.71 -11.42
C TYR A 297 -15.69 4.84 -12.56
N ASN A 298 -15.18 3.61 -12.69
CA ASN A 298 -15.55 2.75 -13.82
C ASN A 298 -16.74 1.83 -13.54
N GLN A 299 -16.98 1.46 -12.28
CA GLN A 299 -17.97 0.45 -11.92
C GLN A 299 -19.08 0.97 -10.99
N MET A 300 -18.75 1.84 -10.02
CA MET A 300 -19.68 2.21 -8.95
C MET A 300 -20.41 3.52 -9.20
N MET A 301 -19.93 4.39 -10.11
CA MET A 301 -20.59 5.65 -10.44
C MET A 301 -21.53 5.49 -11.64
N PRO A 302 -22.72 6.16 -11.63
CA PRO A 302 -23.65 6.14 -12.75
C PRO A 302 -23.02 6.64 -14.06
N THR A 303 -23.44 6.09 -15.18
CA THR A 303 -22.87 6.38 -16.51
C THR A 303 -22.95 7.86 -16.89
N HIS A 304 -24.02 8.56 -16.50
CA HIS A 304 -24.17 10.00 -16.75
C HIS A 304 -23.24 10.86 -15.88
N SER A 305 -22.87 10.38 -14.68
CA SER A 305 -21.89 11.04 -13.80
C SER A 305 -20.45 10.84 -14.28
N ARG A 306 -20.24 9.89 -15.19
CA ARG A 306 -18.93 9.61 -15.80
C ARG A 306 -18.40 10.76 -16.68
N ARG A 307 -19.21 11.74 -17.07
CA ARG A 307 -18.76 12.97 -17.76
C ARG A 307 -17.78 13.81 -16.92
N TRP A 308 -17.78 13.63 -15.61
CA TRP A 308 -16.95 14.37 -14.67
C TRP A 308 -15.62 13.66 -14.36
N LYS A 309 -15.33 12.56 -15.08
CA LYS A 309 -14.13 11.77 -14.83
C LYS A 309 -12.87 12.59 -15.06
N LYS A 310 -12.07 12.76 -14.00
CA LYS A 310 -10.63 12.83 -14.11
C LYS A 310 -10.03 11.41 -13.99
N ALA A 311 -10.75 10.39 -14.44
CA ALA A 311 -10.14 9.09 -14.68
C ALA A 311 -9.15 9.28 -15.82
N LEU A 312 -7.90 8.92 -15.63
CA LEU A 312 -7.01 8.68 -16.75
C LEU A 312 -7.76 7.72 -17.70
N PRO A 313 -7.83 8.01 -19.01
CA PRO A 313 -8.46 7.07 -19.92
C PRO A 313 -7.88 5.68 -19.68
N GLU A 314 -8.73 4.66 -19.60
CA GLU A 314 -8.27 3.30 -19.32
C GLU A 314 -7.20 2.81 -20.33
N SER A 315 -7.31 3.28 -21.58
CA SER A 315 -6.35 3.03 -22.65
C SER A 315 -4.93 3.51 -22.41
N VAL A 316 -4.72 4.48 -21.49
CA VAL A 316 -3.39 5.02 -21.13
C VAL A 316 -3.03 4.76 -19.69
N THR A 317 -3.94 4.20 -18.88
CA THR A 317 -3.69 3.88 -17.48
C THR A 317 -2.84 2.62 -17.37
N LYS A 318 -1.69 2.74 -16.75
CA LYS A 318 -0.83 1.61 -16.39
C LYS A 318 -1.19 1.13 -14.99
N TYR A 319 -1.65 -0.10 -14.87
CA TYR A 319 -1.88 -0.75 -13.58
C TYR A 319 -0.64 -1.49 -13.11
N SER A 320 -0.52 -1.67 -11.80
CA SER A 320 0.56 -2.46 -11.20
C SER A 320 0.45 -3.92 -11.64
N MET A 321 1.50 -4.68 -11.37
CA MET A 321 1.46 -6.13 -11.52
C MET A 321 0.31 -6.73 -10.70
N GLY A 322 -0.15 -7.90 -11.11
CA GLY A 322 -0.89 -8.83 -10.28
C GLY A 322 0.04 -9.56 -9.32
N LEU A 323 -0.54 -10.22 -8.33
CA LEU A 323 0.21 -11.00 -7.35
C LEU A 323 -0.32 -12.44 -7.33
N PHE A 324 0.59 -13.39 -7.43
CA PHE A 324 0.35 -14.76 -7.00
C PHE A 324 0.96 -14.90 -5.60
N VAL A 325 0.16 -15.24 -4.63
CA VAL A 325 0.60 -15.34 -3.24
C VAL A 325 0.37 -16.75 -2.74
N LEU A 326 1.47 -17.45 -2.49
CA LEU A 326 1.47 -18.81 -1.95
C LEU A 326 1.69 -18.76 -0.43
N PHE A 327 0.82 -19.39 0.31
CA PHE A 327 0.90 -19.57 1.75
C PHE A 327 1.15 -21.03 2.06
N PHE A 328 2.06 -21.32 2.99
CA PHE A 328 2.27 -22.69 3.44
C PHE A 328 2.87 -22.77 4.84
N GLY A 329 2.56 -23.87 5.52
CA GLY A 329 3.20 -24.29 6.75
C GLY A 329 4.17 -25.43 6.51
N THR A 330 5.21 -25.55 7.35
CA THR A 330 6.19 -26.65 7.27
C THR A 330 6.35 -27.35 8.61
N LYS A 331 6.59 -28.67 8.59
CA LYS A 331 6.81 -29.51 9.77
C LYS A 331 8.23 -29.40 10.35
N ARG A 332 9.02 -28.45 9.89
CA ARG A 332 10.36 -28.14 10.37
C ARG A 332 10.69 -26.67 10.13
N THR A 333 11.75 -26.18 10.78
CA THR A 333 12.26 -24.82 10.63
C THR A 333 13.31 -24.68 9.53
N TYR A 334 13.38 -23.50 8.89
CA TYR A 334 14.35 -23.12 7.86
C TYR A 334 15.14 -21.89 8.29
N GLU A 335 16.07 -22.05 9.21
CA GLU A 335 16.82 -20.92 9.81
C GLU A 335 17.64 -20.10 8.82
N ASN A 336 17.98 -20.68 7.66
CA ASN A 336 18.67 -19.96 6.57
C ASN A 336 17.79 -18.95 5.84
N VAL A 337 16.45 -19.03 5.98
CA VAL A 337 15.52 -18.08 5.40
C VAL A 337 15.33 -16.96 6.40
N ALA A 338 15.73 -15.73 6.04
CA ALA A 338 15.54 -14.56 6.89
C ALA A 338 14.06 -14.16 6.95
N HIS A 339 13.70 -13.28 7.89
CA HIS A 339 12.33 -12.78 8.04
C HIS A 339 11.77 -12.26 6.70
N HIS A 340 12.55 -11.45 5.99
CA HIS A 340 12.29 -11.04 4.62
C HIS A 340 13.41 -11.54 3.72
N THR A 341 13.10 -12.44 2.81
CA THR A 341 14.04 -12.95 1.81
C THR A 341 13.54 -12.64 0.41
N ILE A 342 14.39 -12.01 -0.39
CA ILE A 342 14.13 -11.73 -1.80
C ILE A 342 14.92 -12.77 -2.62
N TRP A 343 14.20 -13.70 -3.21
CA TRP A 343 14.79 -14.71 -4.09
C TRP A 343 14.75 -14.19 -5.53
N MET A 344 15.94 -13.93 -6.12
CA MET A 344 16.08 -13.26 -7.42
C MET A 344 16.29 -14.29 -8.52
N GLY A 345 15.38 -14.28 -9.51
CA GLY A 345 15.53 -15.03 -10.75
C GLY A 345 16.66 -14.46 -11.63
N LYS A 346 16.99 -15.17 -12.70
CA LYS A 346 18.10 -14.83 -13.61
C LYS A 346 17.79 -13.61 -14.50
N ARG A 347 16.56 -13.53 -15.04
CA ARG A 347 16.13 -12.54 -16.05
C ARG A 347 15.42 -11.35 -15.39
N TYR A 348 16.16 -10.57 -14.59
CA TYR A 348 15.51 -9.52 -13.78
C TYR A 348 14.73 -8.47 -14.60
N GLN A 349 15.37 -7.86 -15.59
CA GLN A 349 14.74 -6.80 -16.41
C GLN A 349 13.71 -7.37 -17.38
N GLU A 350 14.06 -8.44 -18.07
CA GLU A 350 13.21 -9.11 -19.05
C GLU A 350 11.96 -9.70 -18.39
N LEU A 351 12.09 -10.27 -17.17
CA LEU A 351 10.97 -10.76 -16.38
C LEU A 351 9.98 -9.65 -16.05
N LEU A 352 10.48 -8.49 -15.62
CA LEU A 352 9.61 -7.34 -15.31
C LEU A 352 8.97 -6.76 -16.58
N ASP A 353 9.65 -6.80 -17.72
CA ASP A 353 9.05 -6.43 -19.01
C ASP A 353 7.92 -7.40 -19.41
N ASP A 354 8.14 -8.71 -19.22
CA ASP A 354 7.11 -9.73 -19.47
C ASP A 354 5.86 -9.47 -18.60
N ILE A 355 6.05 -9.18 -17.30
CA ILE A 355 4.96 -8.95 -16.35
C ILE A 355 4.22 -7.62 -16.63
N PHE A 356 4.96 -6.51 -16.72
CA PHE A 356 4.36 -5.17 -16.71
C PHE A 356 3.95 -4.67 -18.10
N ASN A 357 4.69 -5.02 -19.15
CA ASN A 357 4.46 -4.50 -20.49
C ASN A 357 3.81 -5.54 -21.41
N LYS A 358 4.38 -6.74 -21.53
CA LYS A 358 3.84 -7.79 -22.41
C LYS A 358 2.63 -8.50 -21.81
N LYS A 359 2.45 -8.45 -20.48
CA LYS A 359 1.34 -9.07 -19.76
C LYS A 359 1.28 -10.59 -19.93
N ILE A 360 2.43 -11.24 -19.95
CA ILE A 360 2.56 -12.70 -20.06
C ILE A 360 3.11 -13.29 -18.76
N LEU A 361 2.66 -14.50 -18.41
CA LEU A 361 3.26 -15.28 -17.33
C LEU A 361 4.53 -15.93 -17.88
N ALA A 362 5.67 -15.55 -17.31
CA ALA A 362 6.97 -16.08 -17.71
C ALA A 362 7.24 -17.46 -17.08
N ASP A 363 8.17 -18.21 -17.69
CA ASP A 363 8.62 -19.50 -17.13
C ASP A 363 9.49 -19.32 -15.88
N ASP A 364 10.23 -18.24 -15.77
CA ASP A 364 11.01 -17.87 -14.60
C ASP A 364 10.28 -16.80 -13.76
N PHE A 365 10.74 -16.62 -12.53
CA PHE A 365 10.15 -15.69 -11.57
C PHE A 365 11.18 -15.18 -10.56
N SER A 366 10.81 -14.15 -9.82
CA SER A 366 11.47 -13.73 -8.58
C SER A 366 10.43 -13.74 -7.47
N LEU A 367 10.86 -13.95 -6.22
CA LEU A 367 9.97 -14.17 -5.09
C LEU A 367 10.33 -13.22 -3.94
N TYR A 368 9.31 -12.76 -3.25
CA TYR A 368 9.45 -12.26 -1.90
C TYR A 368 8.95 -13.34 -0.94
N VAL A 369 9.83 -13.81 -0.06
CA VAL A 369 9.55 -14.85 0.93
C VAL A 369 9.53 -14.20 2.32
N HIS A 370 8.38 -14.23 2.96
CA HIS A 370 8.18 -13.78 4.33
C HIS A 370 8.08 -14.97 5.27
N ARG A 371 8.94 -15.00 6.29
CA ARG A 371 8.99 -16.00 7.34
C ARG A 371 8.77 -15.33 8.69
N PRO A 372 7.51 -15.08 9.12
CA PRO A 372 7.24 -14.43 10.40
C PRO A 372 7.80 -15.21 11.60
N THR A 373 7.87 -16.54 11.52
CA THR A 373 8.43 -17.42 12.55
C THR A 373 9.93 -17.22 12.82
N ALA A 374 10.65 -16.50 11.96
CA ALA A 374 11.99 -16.02 12.25
C ALA A 374 12.04 -15.05 13.44
N THR A 375 10.95 -14.33 13.69
CA THR A 375 10.84 -13.32 14.74
C THR A 375 9.78 -13.69 15.79
N ASP A 376 8.60 -14.17 15.37
CA ASP A 376 7.47 -14.50 16.22
C ASP A 376 7.05 -15.98 16.03
N LYS A 377 7.42 -16.82 16.98
CA LYS A 377 7.13 -18.26 16.91
C LYS A 377 5.65 -18.61 17.01
N SER A 378 4.77 -17.66 17.40
CA SER A 378 3.34 -17.90 17.52
C SER A 378 2.61 -18.11 16.17
N PHE A 379 3.30 -17.92 15.05
CA PHE A 379 2.74 -18.12 13.70
C PHE A 379 2.66 -19.58 13.27
N ALA A 380 3.28 -20.50 13.99
CA ALA A 380 3.29 -21.93 13.67
C ALA A 380 3.33 -22.78 14.95
N PRO A 381 2.98 -24.07 14.88
CA PRO A 381 3.25 -25.03 15.95
C PRO A 381 4.74 -25.13 16.26
N GLU A 382 5.07 -25.62 17.46
CA GLU A 382 6.46 -25.81 17.88
C GLU A 382 7.24 -26.67 16.88
N GLY A 383 8.46 -26.24 16.52
CA GLY A 383 9.32 -26.91 15.53
C GLY A 383 8.90 -26.71 14.07
N CYS A 384 7.88 -25.91 13.81
CA CYS A 384 7.33 -25.62 12.49
C CYS A 384 7.66 -24.18 12.05
N ASP A 385 7.52 -23.90 10.76
CA ASP A 385 7.58 -22.54 10.20
C ASP A 385 6.32 -22.23 9.39
N SER A 386 5.94 -20.95 9.36
CA SER A 386 4.92 -20.39 8.48
C SER A 386 5.56 -19.49 7.43
N PHE A 387 5.04 -19.56 6.21
CA PHE A 387 5.54 -18.80 5.08
C PHE A 387 4.41 -18.12 4.30
N TYR A 388 4.75 -16.97 3.77
CA TYR A 388 4.02 -16.23 2.75
C TYR A 388 5.00 -15.94 1.62
N VAL A 389 4.71 -16.40 0.40
CA VAL A 389 5.58 -16.26 -0.77
C VAL A 389 4.84 -15.51 -1.86
N LEU A 390 5.29 -14.28 -2.14
CA LEU A 390 4.72 -13.45 -3.18
C LEU A 390 5.54 -13.56 -4.46
N CYS A 391 4.88 -13.91 -5.55
CA CYS A 391 5.40 -13.89 -6.90
C CYS A 391 4.68 -12.78 -7.71
N PRO A 392 5.39 -11.75 -8.18
CA PRO A 392 4.83 -10.80 -9.13
C PRO A 392 4.46 -11.52 -10.44
N VAL A 393 3.24 -11.28 -10.91
CA VAL A 393 2.69 -11.88 -12.12
C VAL A 393 1.96 -10.82 -12.96
N PRO A 394 1.60 -11.08 -14.23
CA PRO A 394 0.73 -10.19 -14.99
C PRO A 394 -0.60 -9.97 -14.25
N ASN A 395 -1.13 -8.75 -14.31
CA ASN A 395 -2.49 -8.51 -13.91
C ASN A 395 -3.47 -9.05 -14.97
N LEU A 396 -4.78 -9.00 -14.71
CA LEU A 396 -5.83 -9.56 -15.57
C LEU A 396 -6.03 -8.84 -16.94
N GLN A 397 -5.16 -7.90 -17.29
CA GLN A 397 -5.05 -7.42 -18.66
C GLN A 397 -4.28 -8.44 -19.56
N GLY A 398 -3.56 -9.38 -18.94
CA GLY A 398 -3.00 -10.56 -19.61
C GLY A 398 -4.02 -11.70 -19.66
N ASN A 399 -3.90 -12.56 -20.68
CA ASN A 399 -4.80 -13.71 -20.88
C ASN A 399 -4.25 -14.96 -20.17
N VAL A 400 -4.06 -14.89 -18.84
CA VAL A 400 -3.59 -16.03 -18.04
C VAL A 400 -4.80 -16.77 -17.48
N ASN A 401 -4.89 -18.07 -17.75
CA ASN A 401 -5.92 -18.94 -17.16
C ASN A 401 -5.42 -19.46 -15.80
N TRP A 402 -5.83 -18.79 -14.73
CA TRP A 402 -5.37 -19.09 -13.37
C TRP A 402 -5.85 -20.44 -12.83
N ASP A 403 -6.92 -21.02 -13.35
CA ASP A 403 -7.37 -22.37 -12.98
C ASP A 403 -6.37 -23.45 -13.44
N VAL A 404 -5.63 -23.17 -14.52
CA VAL A 404 -4.60 -24.06 -15.07
C VAL A 404 -3.21 -23.68 -14.58
N GLU A 405 -2.86 -22.40 -14.70
CA GLU A 405 -1.52 -21.89 -14.41
C GLU A 405 -1.23 -21.76 -12.90
N GLY A 406 -2.27 -21.58 -12.07
CA GLY A 406 -2.12 -21.45 -10.63
C GLY A 406 -1.45 -22.66 -9.98
N PRO A 407 -2.00 -23.89 -10.16
CA PRO A 407 -1.37 -25.12 -9.63
C PRO A 407 0.03 -25.38 -10.20
N ASP A 408 0.28 -25.05 -11.47
CA ASP A 408 1.59 -25.21 -12.10
C ASP A 408 2.62 -24.23 -11.50
N LEU A 409 2.25 -22.97 -11.35
CA LEU A 409 3.14 -21.96 -10.75
C LEU A 409 3.46 -22.30 -9.28
N GLN A 410 2.48 -22.74 -8.48
CA GLN A 410 2.68 -23.23 -7.12
C GLN A 410 3.76 -24.33 -7.10
N ARG A 411 3.61 -25.36 -7.94
CA ARG A 411 4.56 -26.47 -8.03
C ARG A 411 5.96 -26.00 -8.44
N ARG A 412 6.08 -25.08 -9.41
CA ARG A 412 7.35 -24.48 -9.85
C ARG A 412 8.02 -23.70 -8.74
N ILE A 413 7.27 -22.89 -7.97
CA ILE A 413 7.77 -22.12 -6.82
C ILE A 413 8.31 -23.07 -5.74
N ILE A 414 7.52 -24.06 -5.33
CA ILE A 414 7.95 -25.03 -4.31
C ILE A 414 9.22 -25.77 -4.76
N THR A 415 9.28 -26.22 -6.02
CA THR A 415 10.46 -26.87 -6.59
C THR A 415 11.69 -25.97 -6.59
N ALA A 416 11.53 -24.68 -6.91
CA ALA A 416 12.64 -23.72 -6.93
C ALA A 416 13.17 -23.44 -5.51
N LEU A 417 12.28 -23.26 -4.54
CA LEU A 417 12.64 -23.06 -3.13
C LEU A 417 13.35 -24.30 -2.56
N GLU A 418 12.85 -25.51 -2.86
CA GLU A 418 13.46 -26.75 -2.43
C GLU A 418 14.89 -26.92 -2.96
N LYS A 419 15.11 -26.61 -4.23
CA LYS A 419 16.44 -26.70 -4.86
C LYS A 419 17.44 -25.68 -4.37
N THR A 420 16.99 -24.61 -3.69
CA THR A 420 17.86 -23.47 -3.36
C THR A 420 17.93 -23.19 -1.86
N ILE A 421 16.89 -22.60 -1.29
CA ILE A 421 16.93 -22.07 0.09
C ILE A 421 16.20 -22.94 1.11
N MET A 422 15.37 -23.90 0.66
CA MET A 422 14.55 -24.75 1.53
C MET A 422 14.67 -26.25 1.19
N PRO A 423 15.85 -26.86 1.33
CA PRO A 423 16.04 -28.28 0.97
C PRO A 423 15.06 -29.21 1.70
N GLY A 424 14.42 -30.15 0.98
CA GLY A 424 13.42 -31.09 1.50
C GLY A 424 12.08 -30.44 1.82
N LEU A 425 11.73 -29.35 1.11
CA LEU A 425 10.47 -28.63 1.31
C LEU A 425 9.25 -29.50 0.98
N ASN A 426 9.29 -30.29 -0.09
CA ASN A 426 8.16 -31.16 -0.46
C ASN A 426 7.77 -32.12 0.65
N ASP A 427 8.72 -32.72 1.34
CA ASP A 427 8.48 -33.63 2.47
C ASP A 427 8.03 -32.90 3.74
N ALA A 428 8.41 -31.63 3.87
CA ALA A 428 8.11 -30.80 5.02
C ALA A 428 6.78 -30.07 4.95
N LEU A 429 6.18 -29.94 3.77
CA LEU A 429 4.88 -29.25 3.61
C LEU A 429 3.80 -29.86 4.51
N SER A 430 3.05 -29.02 5.20
CA SER A 430 1.96 -29.43 6.09
C SER A 430 0.59 -29.01 5.56
N ASP A 431 0.48 -27.77 5.14
CA ASP A 431 -0.71 -27.18 4.53
C ASP A 431 -0.27 -26.08 3.59
N ASP A 432 -0.97 -25.93 2.45
CA ASP A 432 -0.69 -24.90 1.48
C ASP A 432 -1.96 -24.45 0.73
N PHE A 433 -1.96 -23.19 0.31
CA PHE A 433 -2.98 -22.58 -0.55
C PHE A 433 -2.41 -21.33 -1.21
N TYR A 434 -3.09 -20.80 -2.20
CA TYR A 434 -2.64 -19.58 -2.88
C TYR A 434 -3.80 -18.65 -3.23
N MET A 435 -3.45 -17.39 -3.49
CA MET A 435 -4.31 -16.36 -4.08
C MET A 435 -3.73 -15.94 -5.44
N THR A 436 -4.62 -15.63 -6.37
CA THR A 436 -4.31 -15.19 -7.73
C THR A 436 -4.82 -13.76 -7.98
N PRO A 437 -4.50 -13.10 -9.09
CA PRO A 437 -5.10 -11.82 -9.46
C PRO A 437 -6.63 -11.84 -9.54
N GLU A 438 -7.27 -13.00 -9.82
CA GLU A 438 -8.73 -13.13 -9.76
C GLU A 438 -9.27 -12.95 -8.35
N ASP A 439 -8.58 -13.49 -7.33
CA ASP A 439 -8.95 -13.31 -5.94
C ASP A 439 -8.81 -11.84 -5.53
N PHE A 440 -7.74 -11.16 -5.96
CA PHE A 440 -7.57 -9.72 -5.72
C PHE A 440 -8.70 -8.88 -6.35
N LYS A 441 -9.19 -9.26 -7.53
CA LYS A 441 -10.34 -8.62 -8.17
C LYS A 441 -11.63 -8.92 -7.41
N LYS A 442 -11.84 -10.17 -7.02
CA LYS A 442 -13.04 -10.65 -6.33
C LYS A 442 -13.12 -10.08 -4.91
N ASP A 443 -12.05 -10.22 -4.11
CA ASP A 443 -12.10 -9.92 -2.69
C ASP A 443 -11.87 -8.44 -2.38
N TYR A 444 -10.98 -7.78 -3.14
CA TYR A 444 -10.62 -6.37 -2.90
C TYR A 444 -11.16 -5.41 -3.96
N ARG A 445 -11.96 -5.88 -4.93
CA ARG A 445 -12.42 -5.08 -6.07
C ARG A 445 -11.28 -4.32 -6.78
N SER A 446 -10.08 -4.91 -6.77
CA SER A 446 -8.92 -4.32 -7.46
C SER A 446 -9.14 -4.32 -8.97
N MET A 447 -9.00 -3.15 -9.59
CA MET A 447 -9.13 -3.05 -11.04
C MET A 447 -8.08 -3.95 -11.71
N HIS A 448 -8.52 -4.84 -12.62
CA HIS A 448 -7.69 -5.86 -13.27
C HIS A 448 -6.90 -6.78 -12.33
N GLY A 449 -7.34 -6.97 -11.09
CA GLY A 449 -6.63 -7.78 -10.11
C GLY A 449 -5.24 -7.23 -9.75
N ALA A 450 -5.01 -5.93 -9.96
CA ALA A 450 -3.75 -5.27 -9.66
C ALA A 450 -3.46 -5.26 -8.15
N GLY A 451 -2.26 -5.65 -7.75
CA GLY A 451 -1.87 -5.73 -6.35
C GLY A 451 -1.84 -4.36 -5.64
N PHE A 452 -1.56 -3.26 -6.37
CA PHE A 452 -1.29 -1.93 -5.80
C PHE A 452 -2.03 -0.77 -6.49
N SER A 453 -3.12 -1.05 -7.23
CA SER A 453 -3.83 -0.07 -8.07
C SER A 453 -2.97 0.40 -9.26
N ILE A 454 -2.93 1.70 -9.60
CA ILE A 454 -2.15 2.23 -10.72
C ILE A 454 -0.65 2.25 -10.43
N SER A 455 0.17 1.93 -11.44
CA SER A 455 1.64 1.95 -11.34
C SER A 455 2.19 3.35 -11.07
N PRO A 456 3.27 3.48 -10.28
CA PRO A 456 3.87 4.76 -9.94
C PRO A 456 4.86 5.26 -11.01
N THR A 457 4.42 5.31 -12.26
CA THR A 457 5.18 5.94 -13.35
C THR A 457 5.21 7.46 -13.18
N PHE A 458 6.11 8.15 -13.90
CA PHE A 458 6.20 9.61 -13.81
C PHE A 458 4.85 10.29 -14.10
N THR A 459 4.14 9.83 -15.13
CA THR A 459 2.83 10.38 -15.54
C THR A 459 1.66 9.93 -14.68
N GLN A 460 1.88 9.08 -13.67
CA GLN A 460 0.87 8.60 -12.72
C GLN A 460 1.31 8.76 -11.26
N SER A 461 2.27 9.65 -11.01
CA SER A 461 2.76 9.99 -9.67
C SER A 461 2.53 11.44 -9.33
N ALA A 462 2.59 11.79 -8.06
CA ALA A 462 2.40 13.16 -7.57
C ALA A 462 1.10 13.80 -8.11
N TRP A 463 1.20 14.93 -8.80
CA TRP A 463 0.04 15.64 -9.37
C TRP A 463 -0.79 14.80 -10.35
N PHE A 464 -0.16 13.92 -11.09
CA PHE A 464 -0.83 13.11 -12.12
C PHE A 464 -1.56 11.89 -11.55
N ARG A 465 -1.37 11.57 -10.26
CA ARG A 465 -2.11 10.53 -9.55
C ARG A 465 -3.52 11.02 -9.19
N TYR A 466 -4.46 10.13 -8.88
CA TYR A 466 -5.75 10.54 -8.35
C TYR A 466 -5.58 11.45 -7.13
N HIS A 467 -6.28 12.58 -7.13
CA HIS A 467 -6.24 13.53 -6.03
C HIS A 467 -7.05 13.02 -4.84
N ASN A 468 -6.75 13.51 -3.64
CA ASN A 468 -7.45 13.11 -2.42
C ASN A 468 -8.84 13.74 -2.27
N ARG A 469 -9.23 14.68 -3.14
CA ARG A 469 -10.58 15.21 -3.30
C ARG A 469 -10.99 15.09 -4.75
N ASP A 470 -12.23 14.66 -4.99
CA ASP A 470 -12.80 14.68 -6.33
C ASP A 470 -12.90 16.12 -6.85
N PRO A 471 -12.49 16.42 -8.10
CA PRO A 471 -12.51 17.78 -8.64
C PRO A 471 -13.92 18.28 -8.97
N HIS A 472 -14.90 17.41 -9.04
CA HIS A 472 -16.26 17.71 -9.47
C HIS A 472 -17.32 17.50 -8.37
N LEU A 473 -17.01 16.65 -7.38
CA LEU A 473 -17.89 16.34 -6.26
C LEU A 473 -17.35 16.96 -4.97
N ASP A 474 -18.14 17.84 -4.39
CA ASP A 474 -17.68 18.69 -3.28
C ASP A 474 -17.47 17.93 -1.98
N ASN A 475 -18.01 16.71 -1.83
CA ASN A 475 -17.97 15.92 -0.60
C ASN A 475 -17.40 14.50 -0.79
N LEU A 476 -16.67 14.25 -1.87
CA LEU A 476 -16.00 12.96 -2.12
C LEU A 476 -14.48 13.09 -2.00
N TYR A 477 -13.91 12.25 -1.13
CA TYR A 477 -12.47 12.21 -0.84
C TYR A 477 -11.91 10.80 -1.03
N PHE A 478 -10.59 10.71 -1.24
CA PHE A 478 -9.88 9.45 -1.46
C PHE A 478 -8.70 9.31 -0.48
N ALA A 479 -8.70 8.22 0.28
CA ALA A 479 -7.58 7.81 1.13
C ALA A 479 -7.17 6.38 0.74
N ALA A 480 -6.52 6.22 -0.43
CA ALA A 480 -6.36 4.94 -1.09
C ALA A 480 -5.00 4.78 -1.76
N ALA A 481 -4.61 3.51 -2.03
CA ALA A 481 -3.38 3.18 -2.74
C ALA A 481 -3.29 3.83 -4.13
N GLY A 482 -4.42 4.00 -4.84
CA GLY A 482 -4.50 4.68 -6.13
C GLY A 482 -4.45 6.20 -6.04
N ALA A 483 -4.69 6.81 -4.88
CA ALA A 483 -4.66 8.25 -4.66
C ALA A 483 -3.27 8.75 -4.21
N HIS A 484 -3.06 10.06 -4.20
CA HIS A 484 -1.85 10.68 -3.67
C HIS A 484 -1.70 10.38 -2.15
N PRO A 485 -0.48 10.12 -1.63
CA PRO A 485 0.81 10.05 -2.34
C PRO A 485 1.08 8.72 -3.05
N GLY A 486 0.34 7.64 -2.74
CA GLY A 486 0.49 6.36 -3.41
C GLY A 486 0.28 5.14 -2.53
N ALA A 487 0.68 3.98 -3.04
CA ALA A 487 0.58 2.69 -2.38
C ALA A 487 1.63 2.51 -1.27
N GLY A 488 1.46 1.44 -0.47
CA GLY A 488 2.26 1.13 0.72
C GLY A 488 1.64 1.71 1.99
N MET A 489 1.95 1.11 3.16
CA MET A 489 1.41 1.59 4.44
C MET A 489 1.68 3.08 4.69
N PRO A 490 2.92 3.60 4.54
CA PRO A 490 3.14 5.02 4.70
C PRO A 490 2.33 5.88 3.73
N GLY A 491 2.18 5.42 2.49
CA GLY A 491 1.42 6.13 1.46
C GLY A 491 -0.05 6.31 1.83
N VAL A 492 -0.73 5.23 2.19
CA VAL A 492 -2.18 5.30 2.50
C VAL A 492 -2.46 6.01 3.83
N LEU A 493 -1.56 5.93 4.81
CA LEU A 493 -1.66 6.69 6.06
C LEU A 493 -1.47 8.19 5.83
N CYS A 494 -0.50 8.59 4.99
CA CYS A 494 -0.34 9.98 4.55
C CYS A 494 -1.53 10.46 3.72
N SER A 495 -2.13 9.59 2.89
CA SER A 495 -3.34 9.91 2.13
C SER A 495 -4.50 10.32 3.06
N ALA A 496 -4.67 9.64 4.19
CA ALA A 496 -5.65 10.00 5.22
C ALA A 496 -5.34 11.36 5.87
N LYS A 497 -4.06 11.70 6.10
CA LYS A 497 -3.64 13.03 6.59
C LYS A 497 -3.98 14.14 5.58
N VAL A 498 -3.84 13.87 4.29
CA VAL A 498 -4.24 14.82 3.25
C VAL A 498 -5.74 15.08 3.28
N VAL A 499 -6.55 14.02 3.43
CA VAL A 499 -8.02 14.16 3.55
C VAL A 499 -8.38 15.00 4.77
N GLU A 500 -7.77 14.76 5.93
CA GLU A 500 -7.96 15.55 7.15
C GLU A 500 -7.73 17.04 6.89
N LYS A 501 -6.57 17.40 6.28
CA LYS A 501 -6.22 18.80 5.97
C LYS A 501 -7.19 19.46 4.98
N LEU A 502 -7.71 18.70 4.01
CA LEU A 502 -8.71 19.20 3.07
C LEU A 502 -10.03 19.53 3.77
N VAL A 503 -10.48 18.66 4.67
CA VAL A 503 -11.71 18.89 5.45
C VAL A 503 -11.56 20.07 6.41
N ASP A 504 -10.42 20.20 7.11
CA ASP A 504 -10.13 21.34 7.99
C ASP A 504 -10.18 22.68 7.24
N THR A 505 -9.59 22.73 6.03
CA THR A 505 -9.58 23.94 5.20
C THR A 505 -11.00 24.36 4.77
N GLU A 506 -11.88 23.40 4.48
CA GLU A 506 -13.27 23.69 4.13
C GLU A 506 -14.07 24.24 5.31
N THR A 507 -13.86 23.69 6.49
CA THR A 507 -14.53 24.16 7.71
C THR A 507 -14.18 25.63 7.99
N ILE A 508 -12.90 26.01 7.85
CA ILE A 508 -12.44 27.39 8.04
C ILE A 508 -13.03 28.35 7.00
N MET A 509 -13.25 27.91 5.75
CA MET A 509 -13.84 28.77 4.70
C MET A 509 -15.37 28.94 4.83
N GLN A 510 -16.03 28.10 5.63
CA GLN A 510 -17.50 28.18 5.86
C GLN A 510 -17.86 28.92 7.14
N THR A 511 -16.90 29.18 8.03
CA THR A 511 -17.01 30.03 9.23
C THR A 511 -16.59 31.47 8.91
#